data_3653f1da27eb772b39c7a2074724f587
#
_entry.id   3653f1da27eb772b39c7a2074724f587
#
_cell.length_a   1.000
_cell.length_b   1.000
_cell.length_c   1.000
_cell.angle_alpha   90.00
_cell.angle_beta   90.00
_cell.angle_gamma   90.00
#
_symmetry.space_group_name_H-M   'P 1'
#
loop_
_entity.id
_entity.type
_entity.pdbx_description
1 polymer ?
#
loop_
_entity_poly.entity_id
_entity_poly.type
_entity_poly.pdbx_seq_one_letter_code
_entity_poly.pdbx_strand_id
1 'polypeptide(L)'
;MSFTQRREYLFLYTVKDANPNGNPLEENHPRYDEDTQQAMASDVRIKRTIRDQWIRKGYKVFIDGEAKSLNTRFEELKKDLGKNDAKEVLRECIDARLFGATFPLGKEAFSWTGPVQYKWARSLHAASFEFVQGTAAFATESGTGDKEQRSFRNEYIVPFALMAVYGIANQYASEHTGASDDDLR
;
A
#
# COMPACT_ATOMS: atom_id res chain seq x y z
N MET A 1 5.10 16.62 19.57
CA MET A 1 5.67 15.65 20.55
C MET A 1 5.35 14.26 20.06
N SER A 2 6.30 13.31 20.18
CA SER A 2 6.05 11.90 19.88
C SER A 2 4.95 11.34 20.78
N PHE A 3 4.22 10.34 20.32
CA PHE A 3 3.20 9.70 21.16
C PHE A 3 3.87 8.80 22.23
N THR A 4 3.23 8.67 23.38
CA THR A 4 3.85 8.09 24.59
C THR A 4 3.29 6.73 24.97
N GLN A 5 2.24 6.26 24.30
CA GLN A 5 1.57 5.00 24.62
C GLN A 5 1.54 4.07 23.42
N ARG A 6 1.86 2.80 23.66
CA ARG A 6 1.62 1.74 22.67
C ARG A 6 0.13 1.64 22.36
N ARG A 7 -0.19 1.48 21.08
CA ARG A 7 -1.55 1.19 20.61
C ARG A 7 -1.56 -0.08 19.79
N GLU A 8 -2.66 -0.79 19.85
CA GLU A 8 -2.91 -1.96 19.05
C GLU A 8 -4.20 -1.74 18.25
N TYR A 9 -4.20 -2.19 17.01
CA TYR A 9 -5.30 -2.02 16.09
C TYR A 9 -5.76 -3.38 15.58
N LEU A 10 -7.04 -3.61 15.60
CA LEU A 10 -7.69 -4.66 14.84
C LEU A 10 -8.62 -4.00 13.83
N PHE A 11 -8.26 -4.06 12.56
CA PHE A 11 -9.05 -3.50 11.48
C PHE A 11 -9.74 -4.62 10.71
N LEU A 12 -11.06 -4.53 10.57
CA LEU A 12 -11.88 -5.47 9.83
C LEU A 12 -12.46 -4.80 8.59
N TYR A 13 -12.44 -5.52 7.46
CA TYR A 13 -13.08 -5.07 6.23
C TYR A 13 -13.59 -6.26 5.42
N THR A 14 -14.57 -6.02 4.57
CA THR A 14 -15.09 -7.03 3.65
C THR A 14 -14.51 -6.86 2.26
N VAL A 15 -14.29 -7.99 1.60
CA VAL A 15 -14.05 -8.09 0.16
C VAL A 15 -15.26 -8.78 -0.44
N LYS A 16 -15.82 -8.19 -1.48
CA LYS A 16 -16.95 -8.77 -2.21
C LYS A 16 -16.73 -8.58 -3.71
N ASP A 17 -16.79 -9.68 -4.44
CA ASP A 17 -16.64 -9.71 -5.90
C ASP A 17 -15.40 -8.95 -6.40
N ALA A 18 -14.27 -9.11 -5.70
CA ALA A 18 -13.05 -8.33 -5.93
C ALA A 18 -11.78 -9.12 -5.61
N ASN A 19 -10.65 -8.67 -6.17
CA ASN A 19 -9.33 -9.18 -5.82
C ASN A 19 -8.69 -8.28 -4.74
N PRO A 20 -8.54 -8.75 -3.49
CA PRO A 20 -8.00 -7.93 -2.41
C PRO A 20 -6.53 -7.59 -2.59
N ASN A 21 -5.74 -8.52 -3.15
CA ASN A 21 -4.33 -8.33 -3.44
C ASN A 21 -3.81 -9.40 -4.42
N GLY A 22 -3.76 -9.06 -5.68
CA GLY A 22 -3.23 -9.94 -6.70
C GLY A 22 -1.74 -10.23 -6.56
N ASN A 23 -1.33 -11.42 -7.01
CA ASN A 23 0.06 -11.82 -7.11
C ASN A 23 0.54 -11.63 -8.56
N PRO A 24 1.44 -10.68 -8.85
CA PRO A 24 1.90 -10.41 -10.21
C PRO A 24 2.70 -11.57 -10.82
N LEU A 25 3.23 -12.48 -10.00
CA LEU A 25 3.95 -13.67 -10.47
C LEU A 25 3.01 -14.84 -10.84
N GLU A 26 1.73 -14.72 -10.52
CA GLU A 26 0.70 -15.75 -10.73
C GLU A 26 -0.51 -15.15 -11.43
N GLU A 27 -0.30 -14.51 -12.57
CA GLU A 27 -1.36 -13.93 -13.42
C GLU A 27 -2.37 -13.05 -12.64
N ASN A 28 -1.87 -12.35 -11.62
CA ASN A 28 -2.67 -11.53 -10.71
C ASN A 28 -3.74 -12.31 -9.91
N HIS A 29 -3.51 -13.59 -9.68
CA HIS A 29 -4.33 -14.41 -8.78
C HIS A 29 -4.42 -13.76 -7.39
N PRO A 30 -5.56 -13.81 -6.68
CA PRO A 30 -5.62 -13.38 -5.29
C PRO A 30 -4.59 -14.13 -4.45
N ARG A 31 -3.86 -13.42 -3.60
CA ARG A 31 -2.94 -14.08 -2.65
C ARG A 31 -3.74 -14.96 -1.70
N TYR A 32 -3.32 -16.18 -1.59
CA TYR A 32 -4.06 -17.24 -0.94
C TYR A 32 -3.13 -18.17 -0.18
N ASP A 33 -3.56 -18.65 0.96
CA ASP A 33 -2.88 -19.65 1.76
C ASP A 33 -3.62 -20.99 1.55
N GLU A 34 -2.99 -21.91 0.83
CA GLU A 34 -3.62 -23.19 0.45
C GLU A 34 -3.91 -24.09 1.65
N ASP A 35 -3.05 -24.04 2.69
CA ASP A 35 -3.20 -24.88 3.87
C ASP A 35 -4.41 -24.45 4.73
N THR A 36 -4.59 -23.15 4.89
CA THR A 36 -5.68 -22.60 5.71
C THR A 36 -6.88 -22.15 4.89
N GLN A 37 -6.77 -22.16 3.56
CA GLN A 37 -7.77 -21.66 2.61
C GLN A 37 -8.14 -20.19 2.85
N GLN A 38 -7.20 -19.39 3.31
CA GLN A 38 -7.43 -17.99 3.62
C GLN A 38 -7.00 -17.08 2.46
N ALA A 39 -7.86 -16.14 2.08
CA ALA A 39 -7.48 -15.01 1.24
C ALA A 39 -6.57 -14.07 2.03
N MET A 40 -5.55 -13.53 1.36
CA MET A 40 -4.53 -12.69 2.00
C MET A 40 -4.36 -11.35 1.29
N ALA A 41 -3.98 -10.33 2.06
CA ALA A 41 -3.46 -9.08 1.52
C ALA A 41 -2.22 -8.64 2.30
N SER A 42 -1.18 -8.22 1.60
CA SER A 42 0.08 -7.81 2.20
C SER A 42 -0.06 -6.50 2.98
N ASP A 43 0.81 -6.29 3.96
CA ASP A 43 0.94 -5.02 4.66
C ASP A 43 1.24 -3.85 3.72
N VAL A 44 2.02 -4.10 2.66
CA VAL A 44 2.31 -3.10 1.62
C VAL A 44 1.03 -2.65 0.92
N ARG A 45 0.11 -3.58 0.60
CA ARG A 45 -1.19 -3.25 0.01
C ARG A 45 -2.03 -2.41 0.95
N ILE A 46 -2.08 -2.75 2.23
CA ILE A 46 -2.78 -1.97 3.26
C ILE A 46 -2.19 -0.57 3.36
N LYS A 47 -0.87 -0.46 3.51
CA LYS A 47 -0.16 0.82 3.58
C LYS A 47 -0.38 1.66 2.31
N ARG A 48 -0.46 1.04 1.11
CA ARG A 48 -0.78 1.75 -0.13
C ARG A 48 -2.18 2.38 -0.08
N THR A 49 -3.18 1.62 0.35
CA THR A 49 -4.55 2.12 0.48
C THR A 49 -4.64 3.31 1.46
N ILE A 50 -3.90 3.24 2.57
CA ILE A 50 -3.84 4.33 3.54
C ILE A 50 -3.17 5.58 2.93
N ARG A 51 -2.03 5.41 2.22
CA ARG A 51 -1.36 6.51 1.52
C ARG A 51 -2.26 7.18 0.48
N ASP A 52 -3.02 6.39 -0.29
CA ASP A 52 -3.96 6.93 -1.29
C ASP A 52 -5.02 7.81 -0.63
N GLN A 53 -5.48 7.42 0.55
CA GLN A 53 -6.45 8.22 1.31
C GLN A 53 -5.81 9.48 1.89
N TRP A 54 -4.57 9.44 2.37
CA TRP A 54 -3.85 10.62 2.82
C TRP A 54 -3.62 11.61 1.68
N ILE A 55 -3.23 11.13 0.49
CA ILE A 55 -3.08 11.99 -0.71
C ILE A 55 -4.41 12.69 -1.02
N ARG A 56 -5.54 11.96 -1.02
CA ARG A 56 -6.87 12.55 -1.26
C ARG A 56 -7.26 13.59 -0.22
N LYS A 57 -6.78 13.46 1.01
CA LYS A 57 -6.97 14.43 2.10
C LYS A 57 -5.95 15.58 2.08
N GLY A 58 -5.02 15.60 1.12
CA GLY A 58 -4.02 16.67 0.99
C GLY A 58 -2.80 16.52 1.89
N TYR A 59 -2.62 15.38 2.56
CA TYR A 59 -1.40 15.13 3.31
C TYR A 59 -0.21 14.89 2.38
N LYS A 60 0.97 15.34 2.81
CA LYS A 60 2.22 15.01 2.14
C LYS A 60 2.58 13.55 2.43
N VAL A 61 2.91 12.81 1.39
CA VAL A 61 3.43 11.44 1.48
C VAL A 61 4.74 11.32 0.72
N PHE A 62 5.65 10.50 1.21
CA PHE A 62 6.91 10.22 0.53
C PHE A 62 6.69 9.29 -0.67
N ILE A 63 5.97 8.19 -0.46
CA ILE A 63 5.67 7.19 -1.51
C ILE A 63 4.29 7.49 -2.11
N ASP A 64 4.26 8.31 -3.17
CA ASP A 64 3.01 8.75 -3.81
C ASP A 64 2.38 7.70 -4.77
N GLY A 65 3.12 6.65 -5.12
CA GLY A 65 2.66 5.60 -6.02
C GLY A 65 2.96 5.85 -7.50
N GLU A 66 3.56 6.99 -7.84
CA GLU A 66 3.99 7.24 -9.20
C GLU A 66 5.32 6.55 -9.52
N ALA A 67 5.50 6.17 -10.79
CA ALA A 67 6.71 5.52 -11.26
C ALA A 67 7.85 6.54 -11.41
N LYS A 68 8.47 6.93 -10.30
CA LYS A 68 9.57 7.89 -10.22
C LYS A 68 10.81 7.28 -9.59
N SER A 69 11.99 7.84 -9.90
CA SER A 69 13.18 7.51 -9.12
C SER A 69 13.10 8.18 -7.73
N LEU A 70 13.79 7.58 -6.75
CA LEU A 70 13.91 8.16 -5.41
C LEU A 70 14.46 9.59 -5.46
N ASN A 71 15.49 9.85 -6.30
CA ASN A 71 16.07 11.19 -6.48
C ASN A 71 15.03 12.18 -6.99
N THR A 72 14.30 11.82 -8.04
CA THR A 72 13.26 12.69 -8.61
C THR A 72 12.21 13.04 -7.56
N ARG A 73 11.72 12.05 -6.83
CA ARG A 73 10.73 12.26 -5.78
C ARG A 73 11.24 13.15 -4.66
N PHE A 74 12.48 12.96 -4.25
CA PHE A 74 13.09 13.76 -3.19
C PHE A 74 13.27 15.21 -3.61
N GLU A 75 13.75 15.49 -4.83
CA GLU A 75 13.91 16.86 -5.34
C GLU A 75 12.55 17.58 -5.50
N GLU A 76 11.50 16.88 -5.89
CA GLU A 76 10.13 17.42 -5.89
C GLU A 76 9.72 17.88 -4.49
N LEU A 77 9.89 17.00 -3.48
CA LEU A 77 9.54 17.31 -2.09
C LEU A 77 10.38 18.45 -1.51
N LYS A 78 11.68 18.48 -1.78
CA LYS A 78 12.56 19.61 -1.39
C LYS A 78 12.05 20.94 -1.91
N LYS A 79 11.73 20.97 -3.20
CA LYS A 79 11.22 22.19 -3.86
C LYS A 79 9.88 22.63 -3.28
N ASP A 80 8.98 21.67 -3.06
CA ASP A 80 7.64 21.93 -2.56
C ASP A 80 7.63 22.39 -1.08
N LEU A 81 8.55 21.87 -0.27
CA LEU A 81 8.66 22.16 1.15
C LEU A 81 9.66 23.30 1.48
N GLY A 82 10.51 23.69 0.52
CA GLY A 82 11.56 24.66 0.76
C GLY A 82 12.64 24.21 1.75
N LYS A 83 12.82 22.88 1.90
CA LYS A 83 13.78 22.25 2.82
C LYS A 83 14.85 21.51 2.04
N ASN A 84 16.04 21.39 2.62
CA ASN A 84 17.17 20.71 1.98
C ASN A 84 17.66 19.46 2.71
N ASP A 85 17.52 19.40 4.02
CA ASP A 85 17.90 18.25 4.83
C ASP A 85 16.91 17.09 4.62
N ALA A 86 17.44 15.90 4.36
CA ALA A 86 16.60 14.75 4.02
C ALA A 86 15.70 14.31 5.18
N LYS A 87 16.17 14.40 6.42
CA LYS A 87 15.36 14.05 7.59
C LYS A 87 14.25 15.06 7.83
N GLU A 88 14.52 16.35 7.59
CA GLU A 88 13.52 17.40 7.71
C GLU A 88 12.44 17.26 6.64
N VAL A 89 12.82 16.97 5.38
CA VAL A 89 11.88 16.73 4.28
C VAL A 89 10.99 15.52 4.58
N LEU A 90 11.59 14.39 5.02
CA LEU A 90 10.82 13.18 5.28
C LEU A 90 9.95 13.29 6.54
N ARG A 91 10.30 14.12 7.51
CA ARG A 91 9.45 14.40 8.66
C ARG A 91 8.16 15.15 8.31
N GLU A 92 8.10 15.84 7.17
CA GLU A 92 6.85 16.45 6.69
C GLU A 92 5.90 15.41 6.04
N CYS A 93 6.43 14.24 5.67
CA CYS A 93 5.65 13.19 5.05
C CYS A 93 5.04 12.26 6.11
N ILE A 94 3.71 12.20 6.19
CA ILE A 94 3.01 11.42 7.20
C ILE A 94 3.32 9.92 7.12
N ASP A 95 3.49 9.38 5.92
CA ASP A 95 3.82 7.98 5.72
C ASP A 95 5.25 7.65 6.15
N ALA A 96 6.20 8.57 5.98
CA ALA A 96 7.56 8.39 6.47
C ALA A 96 7.61 8.43 8.01
N ARG A 97 6.84 9.33 8.65
CA ARG A 97 6.72 9.37 10.11
C ARG A 97 6.09 8.11 10.69
N LEU A 98 4.99 7.61 10.07
CA LEU A 98 4.24 6.48 10.61
C LEU A 98 4.77 5.11 10.18
N PHE A 99 5.13 4.94 8.91
CA PHE A 99 5.54 3.64 8.38
C PHE A 99 7.06 3.44 8.27
N GLY A 100 7.81 4.52 8.49
CA GLY A 100 9.25 4.53 8.31
C GLY A 100 9.67 4.83 6.87
N ALA A 101 10.95 5.07 6.69
CA ALA A 101 11.55 5.33 5.40
C ALA A 101 13.01 4.90 5.38
N THR A 102 13.47 4.43 4.23
CA THR A 102 14.89 4.23 3.93
C THR A 102 15.32 5.23 2.88
N PHE A 103 16.34 6.01 3.21
CA PHE A 103 16.94 7.01 2.34
C PHE A 103 18.40 6.66 2.10
N PRO A 104 18.74 5.97 0.99
CA PRO A 104 20.07 5.42 0.77
C PRO A 104 21.04 6.39 0.04
N LEU A 105 20.70 7.66 -0.10
CA LEU A 105 21.44 8.59 -0.97
C LEU A 105 22.58 9.31 -0.25
N GLY A 106 23.80 9.11 -0.75
CA GLY A 106 25.00 9.88 -0.41
C GLY A 106 25.38 9.84 1.08
N LYS A 107 25.89 10.96 1.57
CA LYS A 107 26.34 11.12 2.96
C LYS A 107 25.20 11.23 3.97
N GLU A 108 23.99 11.46 3.49
CA GLU A 108 22.78 11.60 4.31
C GLU A 108 21.97 10.30 4.42
N ALA A 109 22.56 9.17 4.05
CA ALA A 109 21.88 7.88 4.11
C ALA A 109 21.41 7.54 5.53
N PHE A 110 20.13 7.17 5.67
CA PHE A 110 19.55 6.72 6.94
C PHE A 110 18.37 5.78 6.70
N SER A 111 17.98 5.08 7.75
CA SER A 111 16.78 4.25 7.78
C SER A 111 16.01 4.49 9.07
N TRP A 112 14.71 4.73 8.95
CA TRP A 112 13.78 4.83 10.08
C TRP A 112 12.86 3.63 10.08
N THR A 113 12.80 2.95 11.20
CA THR A 113 11.72 2.00 11.47
C THR A 113 10.49 2.79 11.91
N GLY A 114 9.42 2.70 11.15
CA GLY A 114 8.18 3.40 11.49
C GLY A 114 7.49 2.80 12.72
N PRO A 115 6.87 3.63 13.55
CA PRO A 115 6.14 3.18 14.73
C PRO A 115 4.92 2.32 14.39
N VAL A 116 4.28 2.54 13.24
CA VAL A 116 3.07 1.81 12.85
C VAL A 116 3.44 0.65 11.92
N GLN A 117 3.17 -0.56 12.37
CA GLN A 117 3.40 -1.79 11.64
C GLN A 117 2.12 -2.62 11.55
N TYR A 118 1.83 -3.14 10.36
CA TYR A 118 0.72 -4.04 10.10
C TYR A 118 1.22 -5.43 9.77
N LYS A 119 0.51 -6.45 10.22
CA LYS A 119 0.64 -7.80 9.69
C LYS A 119 -0.12 -7.92 8.36
N TRP A 120 0.12 -8.98 7.64
CA TRP A 120 -0.71 -9.32 6.49
C TRP A 120 -2.15 -9.50 6.94
N ALA A 121 -3.08 -8.97 6.15
CA ALA A 121 -4.49 -9.28 6.31
C ALA A 121 -4.75 -10.75 5.94
N ARG A 122 -5.63 -11.38 6.69
CA ARG A 122 -6.15 -12.73 6.39
C ARG A 122 -7.66 -12.75 6.53
N SER A 123 -8.31 -13.56 5.71
CA SER A 123 -9.75 -13.81 5.92
C SER A 123 -9.96 -14.59 7.21
N LEU A 124 -11.05 -14.28 7.93
CA LEU A 124 -11.43 -14.97 9.19
C LEU A 124 -12.11 -16.31 8.95
N HIS A 125 -12.27 -16.72 7.70
CA HIS A 125 -12.85 -17.98 7.27
C HIS A 125 -12.16 -18.44 6.00
N ALA A 126 -12.34 -19.70 5.63
CA ALA A 126 -11.96 -20.21 4.33
C ALA A 126 -12.69 -19.43 3.23
N ALA A 127 -11.96 -18.95 2.25
CA ALA A 127 -12.48 -18.21 1.11
C ALA A 127 -12.19 -18.99 -0.17
N SER A 128 -13.02 -18.84 -1.17
CA SER A 128 -12.77 -19.33 -2.53
C SER A 128 -12.42 -18.15 -3.44
N PHE A 129 -11.90 -18.45 -4.59
CA PHE A 129 -11.78 -17.48 -5.68
C PHE A 129 -12.42 -18.05 -6.94
N GLU A 130 -12.89 -17.16 -7.79
CA GLU A 130 -13.56 -17.50 -9.05
C GLU A 130 -12.83 -16.82 -10.20
N PHE A 131 -12.76 -17.53 -11.31
CA PHE A 131 -12.28 -16.98 -12.56
C PHE A 131 -13.45 -16.35 -13.32
N VAL A 132 -13.31 -15.06 -13.63
CA VAL A 132 -14.31 -14.31 -14.39
C VAL A 132 -13.70 -13.86 -15.70
N GLN A 133 -14.35 -14.21 -16.81
CA GLN A 133 -13.97 -13.75 -18.13
C GLN A 133 -14.95 -12.70 -18.62
N GLY A 134 -14.44 -11.53 -18.97
CA GLY A 134 -15.20 -10.43 -19.56
C GLY A 134 -14.66 -10.07 -20.95
N THR A 135 -15.47 -9.39 -21.75
CA THR A 135 -15.04 -8.78 -23.02
C THR A 135 -14.55 -7.38 -22.77
N ALA A 136 -13.35 -7.02 -23.29
CA ALA A 136 -12.86 -5.65 -23.25
C ALA A 136 -13.66 -4.75 -24.19
N ALA A 137 -13.81 -3.47 -23.81
CA ALA A 137 -14.58 -2.49 -24.57
C ALA A 137 -13.90 -2.08 -25.90
N PHE A 138 -12.58 -2.32 -26.03
CA PHE A 138 -11.81 -1.97 -27.21
C PHE A 138 -11.08 -3.19 -27.78
N ALA A 139 -11.08 -3.31 -29.10
CA ALA A 139 -10.20 -4.24 -29.80
C ALA A 139 -8.77 -3.67 -29.83
N THR A 140 -7.77 -4.51 -29.67
CA THR A 140 -6.37 -4.12 -29.90
C THR A 140 -6.17 -3.95 -31.40
N GLU A 141 -5.82 -2.74 -31.88
CA GLU A 141 -5.41 -2.51 -33.23
C GLU A 141 -4.09 -3.25 -33.52
N SER A 142 -4.16 -4.37 -34.22
CA SER A 142 -2.99 -4.94 -34.87
C SER A 142 -3.45 -5.74 -36.11
N GLY A 143 -3.28 -5.15 -37.28
CA GLY A 143 -3.27 -5.86 -38.56
C GLY A 143 -4.49 -5.64 -39.43
N THR A 144 -4.21 -5.29 -40.68
CA THR A 144 -5.11 -5.26 -41.83
C THR A 144 -5.83 -6.60 -42.00
N GLY A 145 -7.07 -6.69 -41.58
CA GLY A 145 -7.93 -7.84 -41.85
C GLY A 145 -9.14 -7.86 -40.92
N ASP A 146 -10.33 -7.98 -41.50
CA ASP A 146 -11.66 -8.11 -40.89
C ASP A 146 -11.76 -9.29 -39.91
N LYS A 147 -11.13 -9.18 -38.77
CA LYS A 147 -11.42 -10.04 -37.60
C LYS A 147 -11.49 -9.16 -36.38
N GLU A 148 -12.69 -8.99 -35.86
CA GLU A 148 -12.96 -8.49 -34.52
C GLU A 148 -12.22 -9.37 -33.48
N GLN A 149 -10.96 -9.09 -33.25
CA GLN A 149 -10.27 -9.67 -32.07
C GLN A 149 -10.75 -8.92 -30.84
N ARG A 150 -11.83 -9.40 -30.27
CA ARG A 150 -12.27 -8.95 -28.95
C ARG A 150 -11.21 -9.35 -27.94
N SER A 151 -10.60 -8.38 -27.27
CA SER A 151 -9.73 -8.65 -26.13
C SER A 151 -10.59 -9.22 -25.00
N PHE A 152 -10.17 -10.35 -24.44
CA PHE A 152 -10.81 -10.89 -23.23
C PHE A 152 -10.09 -10.34 -22.00
N ARG A 153 -10.87 -9.90 -21.03
CA ARG A 153 -10.38 -9.58 -19.70
C ARG A 153 -10.56 -10.81 -18.81
N ASN A 154 -9.46 -11.38 -18.39
CA ASN A 154 -9.45 -12.46 -17.43
C ASN A 154 -9.17 -11.88 -16.04
N GLU A 155 -10.00 -12.23 -15.07
CA GLU A 155 -9.91 -11.70 -13.72
C GLU A 155 -10.22 -12.80 -12.72
N TYR A 156 -9.44 -12.85 -11.64
CA TYR A 156 -9.73 -13.69 -10.50
C TYR A 156 -10.29 -12.83 -9.38
N ILE A 157 -11.41 -13.21 -8.83
CA ILE A 157 -12.10 -12.52 -7.74
C ILE A 157 -12.33 -13.43 -6.55
N VAL A 158 -12.42 -12.84 -5.37
CA VAL A 158 -12.93 -13.46 -4.16
C VAL A 158 -14.41 -13.05 -4.05
N PRO A 159 -15.39 -13.99 -4.12
CA PRO A 159 -16.81 -13.65 -4.04
C PRO A 159 -17.16 -12.96 -2.72
N PHE A 160 -16.62 -13.48 -1.62
CA PHE A 160 -16.74 -12.84 -0.31
C PHE A 160 -15.61 -13.26 0.63
N ALA A 161 -15.06 -12.28 1.35
CA ALA A 161 -14.19 -12.53 2.50
C ALA A 161 -14.34 -11.44 3.56
N LEU A 162 -14.39 -11.83 4.83
CA LEU A 162 -14.21 -10.93 5.97
C LEU A 162 -12.73 -10.96 6.35
N MET A 163 -12.03 -9.86 6.10
CA MET A 163 -10.60 -9.72 6.30
C MET A 163 -10.29 -9.07 7.64
N ALA A 164 -9.25 -9.55 8.32
CA ALA A 164 -8.72 -8.97 9.54
C ALA A 164 -7.25 -8.55 9.37
N VAL A 165 -6.92 -7.35 9.82
CA VAL A 165 -5.56 -6.80 9.87
C VAL A 165 -5.23 -6.45 11.31
N TYR A 166 -4.15 -7.03 11.83
CA TYR A 166 -3.60 -6.61 13.11
C TYR A 166 -2.45 -5.62 12.88
N GLY A 167 -2.44 -4.55 13.65
CA GLY A 167 -1.39 -3.55 13.63
C GLY A 167 -1.02 -3.07 15.01
N ILE A 168 0.18 -2.51 15.12
CA ILE A 168 0.68 -1.87 16.35
C ILE A 168 1.20 -0.48 16.03
N ALA A 169 1.11 0.44 17.01
CA ALA A 169 1.88 1.67 17.06
C ALA A 169 2.80 1.60 18.28
N ASN A 170 4.11 1.56 18.02
CA ASN A 170 5.14 1.47 19.06
C ASN A 170 5.70 2.87 19.37
N GLN A 171 5.48 3.36 20.59
CA GLN A 171 5.90 4.69 21.02
C GLN A 171 7.41 4.92 20.92
N TYR A 172 8.23 3.91 21.15
CA TYR A 172 9.69 4.06 21.09
C TYR A 172 10.21 4.41 19.70
N ALA A 173 9.60 3.86 18.66
CA ALA A 173 9.97 4.19 17.29
C ALA A 173 9.51 5.59 16.87
N SER A 174 8.49 6.17 17.52
CA SER A 174 7.99 7.52 17.23
C SER A 174 9.00 8.62 17.56
N GLU A 175 9.90 8.39 18.51
CA GLU A 175 10.95 9.36 18.91
C GLU A 175 11.89 9.67 17.76
N HIS A 176 12.22 8.68 16.93
CA HIS A 176 13.13 8.85 15.79
C HIS A 176 12.45 9.47 14.58
N THR A 177 11.19 9.10 14.34
CA THR A 177 10.46 9.54 13.14
C THR A 177 9.73 10.87 13.34
N GLY A 178 9.44 11.24 14.58
CA GLY A 178 8.64 12.42 14.91
C GLY A 178 7.13 12.21 14.76
N ALA A 179 6.67 10.95 14.69
CA ALA A 179 5.23 10.65 14.67
C ALA A 179 4.54 11.08 15.96
N SER A 180 3.38 11.73 15.82
CA SER A 180 2.62 12.30 16.94
C SER A 180 1.31 11.55 17.21
N ASP A 181 0.64 11.88 18.32
CA ASP A 181 -0.71 11.38 18.59
C ASP A 181 -1.74 11.81 17.54
N ASP A 182 -1.55 12.98 16.95
CA ASP A 182 -2.43 13.49 15.90
C ASP A 182 -2.27 12.72 14.58
N ASP A 183 -1.07 12.21 14.30
CA ASP A 183 -0.83 11.35 13.14
C ASP A 183 -1.53 9.98 13.25
N LEU A 184 -1.90 9.57 14.48
CA LEU A 184 -2.58 8.30 14.77
C LEU A 184 -4.12 8.39 14.75
N ARG A 185 -4.69 9.58 14.53
CA ARG A 185 -6.14 9.86 14.47
C ARG A 185 -6.63 9.92 13.04
#